data_8e196eb9ce3a3e14796a9da7a2ae06a4
#
_entry.id   8e196eb9ce3a3e14796a9da7a2ae06a4
#
_cell.length_a   1.000
_cell.length_b   1.000
_cell.length_c   1.000
_cell.angle_alpha   90.00
_cell.angle_beta   90.00
_cell.angle_gamma   90.00
#
_symmetry.space_group_name_H-M   'P 1'
#
loop_
_entity.id
_entity.type
_entity.pdbx_description
1 polymer ?
#
loop_
_entity_poly.entity_id
_entity_poly.type
_entity_poly.pdbx_seq_one_letter_code
_entity_poly.pdbx_strand_id
1 'polypeptide(L)'
;MNYDDNNIFAKILRGDIPCNKIYEDDYVLSFHDISPQKKIHALVIPKGKYVDLDDFSMNASSEEMVGLLKGINIVAKKLGISTEVGQGYRALANISEHGGQEVPHLHFHLFGGEPVGKIVE
;
A
#
# COMPACT_ATOMS: atom_id res chain seq x y z
N MET A 1 -19.31 1.44 -5.51
CA MET A 1 -18.91 1.06 -4.14
C MET A 1 -18.94 2.29 -3.25
N ASN A 2 -19.52 2.16 -2.07
CA ASN A 2 -19.57 3.27 -1.13
C ASN A 2 -18.31 3.27 -0.28
N TYR A 3 -17.60 4.38 -0.30
CA TYR A 3 -16.40 4.53 0.50
C TYR A 3 -16.74 4.91 1.94
N ASP A 4 -16.18 4.19 2.91
CA ASP A 4 -16.38 4.46 4.33
C ASP A 4 -15.28 5.40 4.84
N ASP A 5 -15.66 6.67 5.09
CA ASP A 5 -14.71 7.69 5.59
C ASP A 5 -14.22 7.40 7.03
N ASN A 6 -14.78 6.41 7.69
CA ASN A 6 -14.36 6.03 9.04
C ASN A 6 -13.35 4.89 9.05
N ASN A 7 -12.88 4.42 7.89
CA ASN A 7 -11.83 3.42 7.87
C ASN A 7 -10.52 3.99 8.39
N ILE A 8 -9.65 3.12 8.91
CA ILE A 8 -8.44 3.56 9.61
C ILE A 8 -7.48 4.32 8.68
N PHE A 9 -7.40 3.94 7.39
CA PHE A 9 -6.49 4.62 6.47
C PHE A 9 -6.99 6.02 6.09
N ALA A 10 -8.31 6.19 5.97
CA ALA A 10 -8.88 7.53 5.80
C ALA A 10 -8.54 8.43 6.99
N LYS A 11 -8.61 7.87 8.19
CA LYS A 11 -8.26 8.61 9.42
C LYS A 11 -6.78 8.97 9.45
N ILE A 12 -5.90 8.09 8.99
CA ILE A 12 -4.47 8.37 8.89
C ILE A 12 -4.23 9.48 7.87
N LEU A 13 -4.89 9.40 6.70
CA LEU A 13 -4.71 10.38 5.63
C LEU A 13 -5.10 11.80 6.05
N ARG A 14 -6.15 11.96 6.87
CA ARG A 14 -6.56 13.29 7.34
C ARG A 14 -5.91 13.70 8.66
N GLY A 15 -4.99 12.89 9.19
CA GLY A 15 -4.21 13.24 10.37
C GLY A 15 -4.86 12.93 11.70
N ASP A 16 -6.00 12.23 11.73
CA ASP A 16 -6.68 11.87 12.97
C ASP A 16 -5.95 10.77 13.75
N ILE A 17 -5.20 9.92 13.04
CA ILE A 17 -4.44 8.82 13.62
C ILE A 17 -3.00 8.92 13.10
N PRO A 18 -1.98 8.81 13.97
CA PRO A 18 -0.59 8.85 13.52
C PRO A 18 -0.18 7.56 12.81
N CYS A 19 0.85 7.65 11.99
CA CYS A 19 1.48 6.49 11.36
C CYS A 19 3.01 6.68 11.36
N ASN A 20 3.72 5.58 11.20
CA ASN A 20 5.18 5.62 11.03
C ASN A 20 5.49 5.80 9.55
N LYS A 21 5.49 7.05 9.11
CA LYS A 21 5.57 7.42 7.68
C LYS A 21 6.92 7.06 7.07
N ILE A 22 6.87 6.51 5.85
CA ILE A 22 8.05 6.24 5.02
C ILE A 22 8.18 7.29 3.92
N TYR A 23 7.06 7.62 3.25
CA TYR A 23 7.05 8.49 2.08
C TYR A 23 5.65 9.05 1.84
N GLU A 24 5.61 10.24 1.28
CA GLU A 24 4.35 10.88 0.91
C GLU A 24 4.58 11.83 -0.27
N ASP A 25 3.64 11.81 -1.23
CA ASP A 25 3.58 12.79 -2.30
C ASP A 25 2.12 13.14 -2.58
N ASP A 26 1.83 13.77 -3.74
CA ASP A 26 0.47 14.17 -4.06
C ASP A 26 -0.49 13.00 -4.27
N TYR A 27 0.03 11.80 -4.54
CA TYR A 27 -0.78 10.64 -4.94
C TYR A 27 -0.81 9.53 -3.92
N VAL A 28 0.25 9.36 -3.14
CA VAL A 28 0.37 8.21 -2.20
C VAL A 28 0.88 8.65 -0.83
N LEU A 29 0.53 7.81 0.16
CA LEU A 29 1.14 7.82 1.47
C LEU A 29 1.65 6.41 1.75
N SER A 30 2.83 6.30 2.32
CA SER A 30 3.42 5.02 2.72
C SER A 30 3.88 5.07 4.16
N PHE A 31 3.65 3.97 4.88
CA PHE A 31 4.01 3.83 6.28
C PHE A 31 4.28 2.37 6.62
N HIS A 32 4.98 2.15 7.73
CA HIS A 32 5.24 0.80 8.21
C HIS A 32 3.97 0.18 8.79
N ASP A 33 3.74 -1.12 8.50
CA ASP A 33 2.65 -1.86 9.14
C ASP A 33 2.94 -2.01 10.63
N ILE A 34 1.93 -1.81 11.47
CA ILE A 34 2.09 -1.90 12.93
C ILE A 34 2.22 -3.34 13.42
N SER A 35 1.89 -4.32 12.56
CA SER A 35 2.00 -5.75 12.87
C SER A 35 2.79 -6.43 11.76
N PRO A 36 4.10 -6.15 11.64
CA PRO A 36 4.87 -6.61 10.49
C PRO A 36 4.96 -8.13 10.43
N GLN A 37 4.76 -8.68 9.22
CA GLN A 37 4.79 -10.11 8.96
C GLN A 37 6.17 -10.58 8.44
N LYS A 38 7.02 -9.64 8.06
CA LYS A 38 8.39 -9.87 7.59
C LYS A 38 9.27 -8.75 8.14
N LYS A 39 10.60 -8.86 7.96
CA LYS A 39 11.54 -7.83 8.45
C LYS A 39 11.16 -6.45 7.97
N ILE A 40 10.75 -6.35 6.70
CA ILE A 40 10.20 -5.14 6.14
C ILE A 40 8.77 -5.44 5.71
N HIS A 41 7.83 -4.68 6.23
CA HIS A 41 6.42 -4.78 5.88
C HIS A 41 5.86 -3.36 5.84
N ALA A 42 5.77 -2.82 4.64
CA ALA A 42 5.27 -1.47 4.41
C ALA A 42 3.93 -1.50 3.70
N LEU A 43 3.17 -0.44 3.85
CA LEU A 43 1.93 -0.22 3.13
C LEU A 43 2.10 0.99 2.22
N VAL A 44 1.55 0.92 1.02
CA VAL A 44 1.44 2.06 0.11
C VAL A 44 -0.02 2.22 -0.24
N ILE A 45 -0.58 3.39 0.06
CA ILE A 45 -1.99 3.67 -0.19
C ILE A 45 -2.14 4.90 -1.10
N PRO A 46 -3.13 4.90 -2.01
CA PRO A 46 -3.47 6.13 -2.72
C PRO A 46 -4.14 7.12 -1.79
N LYS A 47 -3.97 8.41 -2.06
CA LYS A 47 -4.65 9.46 -1.28
C LYS A 47 -6.13 9.58 -1.62
N GLY A 48 -6.52 9.20 -2.84
CA GLY A 48 -7.92 9.19 -3.25
C GLY A 48 -8.73 8.12 -2.54
N LYS A 49 -10.05 8.31 -2.52
CA LYS A 49 -10.98 7.44 -1.81
C LYS A 49 -11.39 6.26 -2.68
N TYR A 50 -10.53 5.25 -2.72
CA TYR A 50 -10.78 4.03 -3.49
C TYR A 50 -10.82 2.83 -2.55
N VAL A 51 -11.87 2.02 -2.68
CA VAL A 51 -12.12 0.89 -1.78
C VAL A 51 -11.11 -0.22 -2.01
N ASP A 52 -10.85 -0.55 -3.27
CA ASP A 52 -10.00 -1.68 -3.66
C ASP A 52 -9.37 -1.44 -5.03
N LEU A 53 -8.63 -2.44 -5.50
CA LEU A 53 -7.95 -2.35 -6.79
C LEU A 53 -8.93 -2.21 -7.95
N ASP A 54 -10.06 -2.89 -7.89
CA ASP A 54 -11.07 -2.79 -8.96
C ASP A 54 -11.66 -1.38 -9.04
N ASP A 55 -12.02 -0.81 -7.88
CA ASP A 55 -12.51 0.57 -7.79
C ASP A 55 -11.48 1.55 -8.36
N PHE A 56 -10.24 1.40 -7.94
CA PHE A 56 -9.14 2.27 -8.39
C PHE A 56 -8.91 2.16 -9.89
N SER A 57 -8.84 0.94 -10.42
CA SER A 57 -8.57 0.73 -11.84
C SER A 57 -9.71 1.20 -12.74
N MET A 58 -10.95 1.18 -12.25
CA MET A 58 -12.10 1.68 -13.01
C MET A 58 -12.26 3.20 -12.92
N ASN A 59 -11.92 3.81 -11.81
CA ASN A 59 -12.36 5.17 -11.50
C ASN A 59 -11.23 6.19 -11.28
N ALA A 60 -10.00 5.76 -11.04
CA ALA A 60 -8.90 6.69 -10.82
C ALA A 60 -8.44 7.33 -12.13
N SER A 61 -7.82 8.50 -12.02
CA SER A 61 -7.20 9.17 -13.17
C SER A 61 -5.92 8.44 -13.59
N SER A 62 -5.47 8.72 -14.82
CA SER A 62 -4.19 8.20 -15.30
C SER A 62 -3.03 8.65 -14.41
N GLU A 63 -3.06 9.91 -13.96
CA GLU A 63 -2.03 10.46 -13.07
C GLU A 63 -1.99 9.72 -11.73
N GLU A 64 -3.16 9.37 -11.17
CA GLU A 64 -3.23 8.61 -9.93
C GLU A 64 -2.68 7.19 -10.10
N MET A 65 -2.98 6.55 -11.24
CA MET A 65 -2.47 5.21 -11.53
C MET A 65 -0.94 5.21 -11.66
N VAL A 66 -0.40 6.16 -12.41
CA VAL A 66 1.04 6.33 -12.55
C VAL A 66 1.67 6.65 -11.18
N GLY A 67 1.04 7.54 -10.43
CA GLY A 67 1.53 7.93 -9.10
C GLY A 67 1.61 6.76 -8.13
N LEU A 68 0.62 5.87 -8.15
CA LEU A 68 0.64 4.67 -7.30
C LEU A 68 1.79 3.74 -7.67
N LEU A 69 1.95 3.42 -8.95
CA LEU A 69 3.03 2.51 -9.38
C LEU A 69 4.42 3.09 -9.12
N LYS A 70 4.62 4.36 -9.45
CA LYS A 70 5.89 5.02 -9.15
C LYS A 70 6.14 5.13 -7.65
N GLY A 71 5.10 5.39 -6.87
CA GLY A 71 5.19 5.46 -5.42
C GLY A 71 5.66 4.15 -4.80
N ILE A 72 5.15 3.02 -5.29
CA ILE A 72 5.61 1.70 -4.85
C ILE A 72 7.11 1.54 -5.07
N ASN A 73 7.60 1.90 -6.25
CA ASN A 73 9.03 1.80 -6.55
C ASN A 73 9.88 2.74 -5.69
N ILE A 74 9.41 3.97 -5.49
CA ILE A 74 10.12 4.94 -4.63
C ILE A 74 10.26 4.41 -3.21
N VAL A 75 9.17 3.87 -2.66
CA VAL A 75 9.16 3.29 -1.31
C VAL A 75 10.11 2.09 -1.23
N ALA A 76 10.06 1.20 -2.22
CA ALA A 76 10.95 0.05 -2.24
C ALA A 76 12.42 0.46 -2.27
N LYS A 77 12.77 1.51 -3.02
CA LYS A 77 14.14 2.06 -3.03
C LYS A 77 14.52 2.64 -1.68
N LYS A 78 13.65 3.42 -1.06
CA LYS A 78 13.90 4.02 0.26
C LYS A 78 14.14 2.95 1.32
N LEU A 79 13.45 1.81 1.21
CA LEU A 79 13.60 0.70 2.14
C LEU A 79 14.77 -0.23 1.80
N GLY A 80 15.44 -0.01 0.67
CA GLY A 80 16.57 -0.81 0.25
C GLY A 80 16.22 -2.19 -0.29
N ILE A 81 14.98 -2.39 -0.77
CA ILE A 81 14.49 -3.70 -1.20
C ILE A 81 14.18 -3.79 -2.69
N SER A 82 14.28 -2.70 -3.44
CA SER A 82 14.06 -2.74 -4.89
C SER A 82 15.16 -3.57 -5.57
N THR A 83 14.91 -3.99 -6.82
CA THR A 83 15.89 -4.74 -7.59
C THR A 83 17.16 -3.94 -7.87
N GLU A 84 17.05 -2.60 -7.87
CA GLU A 84 18.17 -1.71 -8.14
C GLU A 84 19.15 -1.64 -6.96
N VAL A 85 18.62 -1.61 -5.73
CA VAL A 85 19.44 -1.39 -4.52
C VAL A 85 19.38 -2.54 -3.53
N GLY A 86 18.58 -3.58 -3.78
CA GLY A 86 18.40 -4.70 -2.89
C GLY A 86 18.09 -6.00 -3.61
N GLN A 87 17.40 -6.91 -2.94
CA GLN A 87 17.18 -8.27 -3.42
C GLN A 87 15.77 -8.50 -3.97
N GLY A 88 14.95 -7.45 -4.04
CA GLY A 88 13.57 -7.60 -4.48
C GLY A 88 12.59 -7.74 -3.30
N TYR A 89 11.32 -7.74 -3.63
CA TYR A 89 10.25 -7.73 -2.64
C TYR A 89 8.98 -8.28 -3.26
N ARG A 90 8.01 -8.59 -2.40
CA ARG A 90 6.67 -8.94 -2.86
C ARG A 90 5.75 -7.75 -2.67
N ALA A 91 5.04 -7.39 -3.73
CA ALA A 91 3.99 -6.38 -3.68
C ALA A 91 2.66 -7.08 -3.92
N LEU A 92 1.69 -6.89 -3.02
CA LEU A 92 0.37 -7.50 -3.19
C LEU A 92 -0.72 -6.60 -2.62
N ALA A 93 -1.93 -6.76 -3.17
CA ALA A 93 -3.14 -6.16 -2.63
C ALA A 93 -4.17 -7.26 -2.45
N ASN A 94 -4.96 -7.17 -1.38
CA ASN A 94 -6.09 -8.05 -1.14
C ASN A 94 -7.36 -7.34 -1.62
N ILE A 95 -8.21 -8.04 -2.36
CA ILE A 95 -9.42 -7.46 -2.93
C ILE A 95 -10.64 -8.18 -2.38
N SER A 96 -11.49 -7.47 -1.64
CA SER A 96 -12.79 -7.92 -1.14
C SER A 96 -12.69 -9.15 -0.24
N GLU A 97 -13.80 -9.86 -0.07
CA GLU A 97 -13.95 -10.93 0.91
C GLU A 97 -13.05 -12.13 0.64
N HIS A 98 -13.06 -12.67 -0.58
CA HIS A 98 -12.24 -13.84 -0.91
C HIS A 98 -10.75 -13.50 -0.95
N GLY A 99 -10.41 -12.23 -1.18
CA GLY A 99 -9.01 -11.77 -1.14
C GLY A 99 -8.52 -11.45 0.27
N GLY A 100 -9.42 -11.46 1.26
CA GLY A 100 -9.06 -11.19 2.65
C GLY A 100 -8.79 -9.72 2.96
N GLN A 101 -9.41 -8.80 2.23
CA GLN A 101 -9.22 -7.37 2.47
C GLN A 101 -9.86 -6.97 3.80
N GLU A 102 -9.06 -6.44 4.72
CA GLU A 102 -9.55 -6.06 6.04
C GLU A 102 -9.94 -4.59 6.12
N VAL A 103 -9.17 -3.69 5.50
CA VAL A 103 -9.44 -2.25 5.50
C VAL A 103 -10.01 -1.85 4.14
N PRO A 104 -11.20 -1.21 4.08
CA PRO A 104 -11.85 -0.85 2.81
C PRO A 104 -11.29 0.45 2.22
N HIS A 105 -9.99 0.51 2.07
CA HIS A 105 -9.22 1.52 1.35
C HIS A 105 -8.07 0.79 0.68
N LEU A 106 -7.95 0.92 -0.64
CA LEU A 106 -6.89 0.22 -1.40
C LEU A 106 -5.53 0.40 -0.74
N HIS A 107 -4.83 -0.70 -0.56
CA HIS A 107 -3.46 -0.66 -0.07
C HIS A 107 -2.66 -1.83 -0.63
N PHE A 108 -1.41 -1.53 -0.97
CA PHE A 108 -0.44 -2.55 -1.34
C PHE A 108 0.45 -2.83 -0.16
N HIS A 109 0.64 -4.12 0.13
CA HIS A 109 1.65 -4.56 1.08
C HIS A 109 2.97 -4.74 0.33
N LEU A 110 4.06 -4.27 0.90
CA LEU A 110 5.41 -4.55 0.41
C LEU A 110 6.14 -5.36 1.47
N PHE A 111 6.54 -6.57 1.11
CA PHE A 111 7.28 -7.46 2.00
C PHE A 111 8.68 -7.65 1.48
N GLY A 112 9.69 -7.45 2.33
CA GLY A 112 11.07 -7.59 1.91
C GLY A 112 12.03 -7.73 3.09
N GLY A 113 13.31 -7.55 2.80
CA GLY A 113 14.36 -7.68 3.80
C GLY A 113 14.76 -9.12 4.11
N GLU A 114 14.03 -10.08 3.54
CA GLU A 114 14.25 -11.52 3.67
C GLU A 114 13.40 -12.24 2.62
N PRO A 115 13.69 -13.51 2.29
CA PRO A 115 12.81 -14.28 1.42
C PRO A 115 11.42 -14.39 2.04
N VAL A 116 10.37 -14.19 1.22
CA VAL A 116 9.00 -14.12 1.73
C VAL A 116 8.23 -15.44 1.60
N GLY A 117 8.83 -16.47 1.00
CA GLY A 117 8.24 -17.79 0.95
C GLY A 117 7.22 -17.97 -0.17
N LYS A 118 6.27 -18.89 0.03
CA LYS A 118 5.27 -19.21 -0.97
C LYS A 118 4.23 -18.09 -1.12
N ILE A 119 3.62 -18.01 -2.30
CA ILE A 119 2.58 -17.03 -2.57
C ILE A 119 1.34 -17.29 -1.72
N VAL A 120 0.90 -18.54 -1.67
CA VAL A 120 -0.26 -18.98 -0.89
C VAL A 120 0.13 -20.23 -0.11
N GLU A 121 -0.27 -20.29 1.15
CA GLU A 121 0.02 -21.43 2.03
C GLU A 121 -1.18 -22.31 2.27
#